data_7467a151ea00f536f21c64b6574cccbc
#
_entry.id   7467a151ea00f536f21c64b6574cccbc
#
_cell.length_a   1.000
_cell.length_b   1.000
_cell.length_c   1.000
_cell.angle_alpha   90.00
_cell.angle_beta   90.00
_cell.angle_gamma   90.00
#
_symmetry.space_group_name_H-M   'P 1'
#
loop_
_entity.id
_entity.type
_entity.pdbx_description
1 polymer ?
#
loop_
_entity_poly.entity_id
_entity_poly.type
_entity_poly.pdbx_seq_one_letter_code
_entity_poly.pdbx_strand_id
1 'polypeptide(L)'
;MSLSKLVSIKHDEAHTFKRERRKEARPGELLDAALDLFVEKGFAATRAEEVAARAGVSKGTLFLYFPSKEELFKAVVRENISGRFTEWAQEFAVFQGSTSDMLRHCMMTWWQRVGATKASGITKLIMSEARNFPELAAFYQQEVVAPGHALIRRMLQRGMDSGEFRVLDLEYAIFSITAPMTFLIMMKHSMGACVPQGYPLDPERYIQSQANNLLHGLCTREGARKAEQKDAPKAPAATRTVLPAKGKQ
;
A
#
# COMPACT_ATOMS: atom_id res chain seq x y z
N MET A 1 -14.61 -56.60 -7.61
CA MET A 1 -14.57 -55.23 -8.15
C MET A 1 -13.33 -55.06 -9.01
N SER A 2 -13.50 -54.75 -10.30
CA SER A 2 -12.42 -54.77 -11.28
C SER A 2 -11.51 -53.53 -11.09
N LEU A 3 -10.20 -53.72 -11.19
CA LEU A 3 -9.16 -52.66 -11.12
C LEU A 3 -9.43 -51.48 -12.06
N SER A 4 -10.17 -51.70 -13.18
CA SER A 4 -10.56 -50.64 -14.12
C SER A 4 -11.55 -49.63 -13.54
N LYS A 5 -12.42 -50.00 -12.61
CA LYS A 5 -13.36 -49.08 -11.93
C LYS A 5 -12.67 -48.18 -10.90
N LEU A 6 -11.62 -48.65 -10.22
CA LEU A 6 -10.85 -47.89 -9.25
C LEU A 6 -9.97 -46.83 -9.91
N VAL A 7 -9.44 -47.07 -11.11
CA VAL A 7 -8.65 -46.14 -11.88
C VAL A 7 -9.54 -45.02 -12.46
N SER A 8 -10.77 -45.35 -12.89
CA SER A 8 -11.73 -44.38 -13.42
C SER A 8 -12.21 -43.38 -12.34
N ILE A 9 -12.47 -43.89 -11.12
CA ILE A 9 -12.93 -43.04 -9.99
C ILE A 9 -11.83 -42.04 -9.57
N LYS A 10 -10.55 -42.47 -9.49
CA LYS A 10 -9.43 -41.58 -9.16
C LYS A 10 -9.15 -40.54 -10.25
N HIS A 11 -9.44 -40.85 -11.51
CA HIS A 11 -9.26 -39.91 -12.61
C HIS A 11 -10.36 -38.83 -12.63
N ASP A 12 -11.60 -39.21 -12.28
CA ASP A 12 -12.73 -38.26 -12.19
C ASP A 12 -12.61 -37.35 -10.98
N GLU A 13 -12.19 -37.85 -9.81
CA GLU A 13 -11.94 -36.98 -8.64
C GLU A 13 -10.81 -36.01 -8.88
N ALA A 14 -9.68 -36.43 -9.47
CA ALA A 14 -8.58 -35.54 -9.81
C ALA A 14 -8.95 -34.46 -10.85
N HIS A 15 -9.82 -34.79 -11.80
CA HIS A 15 -10.35 -33.84 -12.78
C HIS A 15 -11.35 -32.87 -12.15
N THR A 16 -12.17 -33.29 -11.20
CA THR A 16 -13.12 -32.46 -10.48
C THR A 16 -12.40 -31.47 -9.57
N PHE A 17 -11.42 -31.92 -8.76
CA PHE A 17 -10.58 -31.08 -7.93
C PHE A 17 -9.76 -30.05 -8.75
N LYS A 18 -9.24 -30.43 -9.91
CA LYS A 18 -8.50 -29.53 -10.80
C LYS A 18 -9.42 -28.48 -11.45
N ARG A 19 -10.68 -28.85 -11.72
CA ARG A 19 -11.70 -27.97 -12.29
C ARG A 19 -12.26 -26.99 -11.24
N GLU A 20 -12.45 -27.40 -9.99
CA GLU A 20 -12.85 -26.54 -8.86
C GLU A 20 -11.73 -25.54 -8.52
N ARG A 21 -10.48 -25.99 -8.34
CA ARG A 21 -9.33 -25.09 -8.15
C ARG A 21 -9.16 -24.06 -9.27
N ARG A 22 -9.44 -24.43 -10.53
CA ARG A 22 -9.43 -23.47 -11.66
C ARG A 22 -10.62 -22.50 -11.61
N LYS A 23 -11.75 -22.87 -11.06
CA LYS A 23 -12.91 -21.98 -10.90
C LYS A 23 -12.65 -20.90 -9.83
N GLU A 24 -12.02 -21.27 -8.73
CA GLU A 24 -11.68 -20.36 -7.62
C GLU A 24 -10.51 -19.41 -7.96
N ALA A 25 -9.53 -19.87 -8.74
CA ALA A 25 -8.39 -19.06 -9.17
C ALA A 25 -8.72 -18.01 -10.24
N ARG A 26 -9.78 -18.22 -11.04
CA ARG A 26 -10.12 -17.36 -12.19
C ARG A 26 -10.45 -15.91 -11.89
N PRO A 27 -11.16 -15.52 -10.81
CA PRO A 27 -11.35 -14.11 -10.50
C PRO A 27 -10.04 -13.37 -10.23
N GLY A 28 -9.10 -13.98 -9.48
CA GLY A 28 -7.78 -13.40 -9.21
C GLY A 28 -6.95 -13.20 -10.47
N GLU A 29 -6.87 -14.23 -11.36
CA GLU A 29 -6.17 -14.13 -12.63
C GLU A 29 -6.72 -13.02 -13.54
N LEU A 30 -8.05 -12.82 -13.52
CA LEU A 30 -8.71 -11.73 -14.24
C LEU A 30 -8.38 -10.36 -13.65
N LEU A 31 -8.35 -10.25 -12.30
CA LEU A 31 -8.01 -9.00 -11.62
C LEU A 31 -6.55 -8.61 -11.84
N ASP A 32 -5.62 -9.57 -11.80
CA ASP A 32 -4.20 -9.34 -12.09
C ASP A 32 -3.97 -8.87 -13.54
N ALA A 33 -4.60 -9.56 -14.51
CA ALA A 33 -4.52 -9.19 -15.91
C ALA A 33 -5.14 -7.80 -16.17
N ALA A 34 -6.24 -7.49 -15.49
CA ALA A 34 -6.90 -6.18 -15.58
C ALA A 34 -6.04 -5.08 -14.96
N LEU A 35 -5.45 -5.32 -13.77
CA LEU A 35 -4.54 -4.37 -13.12
C LEU A 35 -3.37 -4.02 -14.05
N ASP A 36 -2.74 -5.03 -14.64
CA ASP A 36 -1.62 -4.81 -15.58
C ASP A 36 -2.04 -3.91 -16.74
N LEU A 37 -3.14 -4.23 -17.42
CA LEU A 37 -3.61 -3.47 -18.57
C LEU A 37 -4.10 -2.06 -18.21
N PHE A 38 -4.78 -1.90 -17.09
CA PHE A 38 -5.21 -0.59 -16.63
C PHE A 38 -4.02 0.32 -16.31
N VAL A 39 -2.96 -0.22 -15.70
CA VAL A 39 -1.74 0.54 -15.39
C VAL A 39 -0.93 0.85 -16.65
N GLU A 40 -0.84 -0.11 -17.60
CA GLU A 40 -0.09 0.04 -18.85
C GLU A 40 -0.73 1.05 -19.80
N LYS A 41 -2.05 0.96 -20.04
CA LYS A 41 -2.76 1.66 -21.11
C LYS A 41 -3.75 2.72 -20.64
N GLY A 42 -4.11 2.73 -19.34
CA GLY A 42 -5.21 3.51 -18.80
C GLY A 42 -6.57 2.79 -18.93
N PHE A 43 -7.58 3.37 -18.28
CA PHE A 43 -8.92 2.78 -18.28
C PHE A 43 -9.58 2.86 -19.66
N ALA A 44 -9.51 4.03 -20.31
CA ALA A 44 -10.17 4.25 -21.61
C ALA A 44 -9.71 3.26 -22.68
N ALA A 45 -8.40 3.08 -22.84
CA ALA A 45 -7.80 2.26 -23.88
C ALA A 45 -7.84 0.74 -23.61
N THR A 46 -8.08 0.32 -22.36
CA THR A 46 -8.17 -1.10 -22.00
C THR A 46 -9.49 -1.69 -22.50
N ARG A 47 -9.41 -2.83 -23.22
CA ARG A 47 -10.57 -3.57 -23.71
C ARG A 47 -10.76 -4.87 -22.91
N ALA A 48 -12.02 -5.25 -22.66
CA ALA A 48 -12.35 -6.48 -21.93
C ALA A 48 -11.80 -7.75 -22.63
N GLU A 49 -11.75 -7.74 -23.98
CA GLU A 49 -11.17 -8.81 -24.78
C GLU A 49 -9.68 -9.02 -24.49
N GLU A 50 -8.94 -7.93 -24.32
CA GLU A 50 -7.50 -7.99 -24.01
C GLU A 50 -7.25 -8.53 -22.60
N VAL A 51 -8.10 -8.14 -21.64
CA VAL A 51 -8.04 -8.69 -20.26
C VAL A 51 -8.33 -10.19 -20.27
N ALA A 52 -9.40 -10.61 -20.96
CA ALA A 52 -9.77 -12.02 -21.07
C ALA A 52 -8.65 -12.84 -21.74
N ALA A 53 -8.08 -12.32 -22.84
CA ALA A 53 -6.98 -12.96 -23.55
C ALA A 53 -5.72 -13.09 -22.67
N ARG A 54 -5.36 -12.04 -21.92
CA ARG A 54 -4.20 -12.03 -20.99
C ARG A 54 -4.39 -13.02 -19.85
N ALA A 55 -5.62 -13.16 -19.35
CA ALA A 55 -5.98 -14.14 -18.30
C ALA A 55 -6.23 -15.56 -18.84
N GLY A 56 -6.09 -15.79 -20.16
CA GLY A 56 -6.27 -17.09 -20.77
C GLY A 56 -7.72 -17.62 -20.76
N VAL A 57 -8.72 -16.72 -20.77
CA VAL A 57 -10.14 -17.04 -20.77
C VAL A 57 -10.89 -16.39 -21.94
N SER A 58 -12.14 -16.82 -22.19
CA SER A 58 -13.00 -16.17 -23.16
C SER A 58 -13.57 -14.85 -22.61
N LYS A 59 -13.93 -13.91 -23.50
CA LYS A 59 -14.68 -12.68 -23.16
C LYS A 59 -15.96 -13.00 -22.39
N GLY A 60 -16.70 -14.04 -22.79
CA GLY A 60 -17.90 -14.48 -22.08
C GLY A 60 -17.62 -14.93 -20.66
N THR A 61 -16.48 -15.59 -20.43
CA THR A 61 -16.06 -15.99 -19.08
C THR A 61 -15.76 -14.78 -18.20
N LEU A 62 -15.10 -13.74 -18.74
CA LEU A 62 -14.86 -12.50 -17.99
C LEU A 62 -16.17 -11.85 -17.56
N PHE A 63 -17.14 -11.73 -18.48
CA PHE A 63 -18.43 -11.08 -18.15
C PHE A 63 -19.35 -11.89 -17.24
N LEU A 64 -19.07 -13.17 -17.03
CA LEU A 64 -19.73 -13.95 -15.97
C LEU A 64 -19.31 -13.51 -14.56
N TYR A 65 -18.07 -13.02 -14.39
CA TYR A 65 -17.54 -12.54 -13.11
C TYR A 65 -17.72 -11.04 -12.93
N PHE A 66 -17.52 -10.27 -14.00
CA PHE A 66 -17.54 -8.81 -13.98
C PHE A 66 -18.41 -8.30 -15.12
N PRO A 67 -19.63 -7.85 -14.85
CA PRO A 67 -20.64 -7.53 -15.87
C PRO A 67 -20.24 -6.35 -16.77
N SER A 68 -19.28 -5.52 -16.34
CA SER A 68 -18.75 -4.42 -17.14
C SER A 68 -17.26 -4.17 -16.85
N LYS A 69 -16.62 -3.32 -17.66
CA LYS A 69 -15.24 -2.87 -17.45
C LYS A 69 -15.12 -2.02 -16.18
N GLU A 70 -16.14 -1.25 -15.89
CA GLU A 70 -16.25 -0.43 -14.67
C GLU A 70 -16.30 -1.31 -13.42
N GLU A 71 -17.12 -2.36 -13.42
CA GLU A 71 -17.20 -3.32 -12.30
C GLU A 71 -15.89 -4.12 -12.13
N LEU A 72 -15.25 -4.47 -13.24
CA LEU A 72 -13.91 -5.07 -13.20
C LEU A 72 -12.90 -4.11 -12.57
N PHE A 73 -12.90 -2.84 -12.95
CA PHE A 73 -12.01 -1.83 -12.36
C PHE A 73 -12.27 -1.65 -10.86
N LYS A 74 -13.54 -1.55 -10.45
CA LYS A 74 -13.90 -1.46 -9.03
C LYS A 74 -13.42 -2.68 -8.24
N ALA A 75 -13.56 -3.87 -8.81
CA ALA A 75 -13.04 -5.08 -8.19
C ALA A 75 -11.51 -5.08 -8.06
N VAL A 76 -10.78 -4.60 -9.07
CA VAL A 76 -9.32 -4.42 -9.01
C VAL A 76 -8.92 -3.46 -7.88
N VAL A 77 -9.64 -2.34 -7.71
CA VAL A 77 -9.39 -1.39 -6.61
C VAL A 77 -9.64 -2.05 -5.26
N ARG A 78 -10.73 -2.79 -5.11
CA ARG A 78 -11.06 -3.48 -3.85
C ARG A 78 -10.02 -4.53 -3.49
N GLU A 79 -9.63 -5.36 -4.43
CA GLU A 79 -8.62 -6.41 -4.21
C GLU A 79 -7.27 -5.83 -3.77
N ASN A 80 -6.84 -4.75 -4.42
CA ASN A 80 -5.47 -4.25 -4.27
C ASN A 80 -5.31 -3.14 -3.22
N ILE A 81 -6.38 -2.40 -2.89
CA ILE A 81 -6.31 -1.22 -2.03
C ILE A 81 -7.40 -1.24 -0.95
N SER A 82 -8.67 -1.05 -1.32
CA SER A 82 -9.73 -0.72 -0.35
C SER A 82 -10.12 -1.90 0.54
N GLY A 83 -10.02 -3.13 0.06
CA GLY A 83 -10.29 -4.33 0.86
C GLY A 83 -9.37 -4.49 2.08
N ARG A 84 -8.25 -3.77 2.13
CA ARG A 84 -7.28 -3.84 3.24
C ARG A 84 -7.54 -2.83 4.35
N PHE A 85 -8.45 -1.89 4.19
CA PHE A 85 -8.69 -0.85 5.20
C PHE A 85 -9.16 -1.39 6.55
N THR A 86 -9.92 -2.48 6.56
CA THR A 86 -10.35 -3.14 7.81
C THR A 86 -9.14 -3.71 8.57
N GLU A 87 -8.23 -4.39 7.87
CA GLU A 87 -6.99 -4.91 8.43
C GLU A 87 -6.13 -3.77 8.99
N TRP A 88 -5.93 -2.69 8.24
CA TRP A 88 -5.15 -1.54 8.69
C TRP A 88 -5.78 -0.83 9.87
N ALA A 89 -7.11 -0.74 9.93
CA ALA A 89 -7.81 -0.17 11.08
C ALA A 89 -7.60 -1.00 12.36
N GLN A 90 -7.54 -2.32 12.23
CA GLN A 90 -7.24 -3.24 13.34
C GLN A 90 -5.77 -3.11 13.78
N GLU A 91 -4.82 -3.07 12.83
CA GLU A 91 -3.39 -2.83 13.14
C GLU A 91 -3.21 -1.51 13.89
N PHE A 92 -3.91 -0.45 13.50
CA PHE A 92 -3.89 0.84 14.20
C PHE A 92 -4.45 0.76 15.63
N ALA A 93 -5.53 0.01 15.82
CA ALA A 93 -6.18 -0.11 17.13
C ALA A 93 -5.30 -0.80 18.18
N VAL A 94 -4.46 -1.74 17.74
CA VAL A 94 -3.57 -2.51 18.62
C VAL A 94 -2.12 -2.01 18.63
N PHE A 95 -1.81 -0.94 17.89
CA PHE A 95 -0.45 -0.43 17.78
C PHE A 95 0.11 0.02 19.12
N GLN A 96 1.24 -0.57 19.49
CA GLN A 96 1.98 -0.23 20.72
C GLN A 96 3.11 0.73 20.39
N GLY A 97 3.18 1.84 21.11
CA GLY A 97 4.22 2.85 20.93
C GLY A 97 3.67 4.26 20.81
N SER A 98 4.57 5.20 20.53
CA SER A 98 4.24 6.61 20.34
C SER A 98 3.45 6.85 19.06
N THR A 99 2.72 7.96 18.96
CA THR A 99 2.04 8.34 17.72
C THR A 99 3.05 8.73 16.65
N SER A 100 4.21 9.23 17.03
CA SER A 100 5.33 9.49 16.10
C SER A 100 5.85 8.20 15.46
N ASP A 101 6.03 7.13 16.23
CA ASP A 101 6.41 5.82 15.69
C ASP A 101 5.32 5.25 14.78
N MET A 102 4.05 5.43 15.18
CA MET A 102 2.90 5.02 14.38
C MET A 102 2.86 5.72 13.02
N LEU A 103 3.12 7.04 12.98
CA LEU A 103 3.19 7.80 11.73
C LEU A 103 4.27 7.26 10.79
N ARG A 104 5.49 7.06 11.30
CA ARG A 104 6.60 6.49 10.51
C ARG A 104 6.25 5.10 9.98
N HIS A 105 5.72 4.25 10.85
CA HIS A 105 5.30 2.90 10.49
C HIS A 105 4.22 2.90 9.42
N CYS A 106 3.18 3.74 9.56
CA CYS A 106 2.07 3.81 8.60
C CYS A 106 2.52 4.29 7.22
N MET A 107 3.36 5.32 7.14
CA MET A 107 3.88 5.82 5.86
C MET A 107 4.71 4.75 5.15
N MET A 108 5.60 4.06 5.89
CA MET A 108 6.45 3.02 5.31
C MET A 108 5.64 1.79 4.91
N THR A 109 4.74 1.30 5.75
CA THR A 109 3.87 0.14 5.48
C THR A 109 2.97 0.40 4.27
N TRP A 110 2.39 1.60 4.17
CA TRP A 110 1.59 1.97 3.01
C TRP A 110 2.44 1.94 1.72
N TRP A 111 3.68 2.45 1.78
CA TRP A 111 4.59 2.37 0.65
C TRP A 111 4.86 0.93 0.25
N GLN A 112 5.23 0.08 1.18
CA GLN A 112 5.55 -1.33 0.92
C GLN A 112 4.36 -2.11 0.37
N ARG A 113 3.17 -1.89 0.91
CA ARG A 113 1.96 -2.66 0.56
C ARG A 113 1.21 -2.11 -0.66
N VAL A 114 1.35 -0.83 -0.99
CA VAL A 114 0.64 -0.18 -2.10
C VAL A 114 1.60 0.58 -3.00
N GLY A 115 2.33 1.57 -2.48
CA GLY A 115 3.15 2.49 -3.25
C GLY A 115 4.21 1.81 -4.11
N ALA A 116 4.94 0.85 -3.54
CA ALA A 116 5.98 0.08 -4.24
C ALA A 116 5.41 -0.94 -5.23
N THR A 117 4.14 -1.34 -5.08
CA THR A 117 3.49 -2.35 -5.93
C THR A 117 2.91 -1.76 -7.22
N LYS A 118 2.38 -2.60 -8.09
CA LYS A 118 1.65 -2.16 -9.29
C LYS A 118 0.36 -1.41 -8.96
N ALA A 119 -0.25 -1.69 -7.80
CA ALA A 119 -1.50 -1.07 -7.36
C ALA A 119 -1.42 0.46 -7.29
N SER A 120 -0.24 1.04 -7.03
CA SER A 120 -0.05 2.49 -7.05
C SER A 120 -0.33 3.14 -8.41
N GLY A 121 -0.26 2.37 -9.50
CA GLY A 121 -0.64 2.83 -10.83
C GLY A 121 -2.14 3.15 -10.97
N ILE A 122 -2.99 2.55 -10.12
CA ILE A 122 -4.43 2.88 -10.04
C ILE A 122 -4.61 4.34 -9.60
N THR A 123 -3.87 4.80 -8.59
CA THR A 123 -3.93 6.19 -8.13
C THR A 123 -3.56 7.16 -9.26
N LYS A 124 -2.47 6.88 -9.98
CA LYS A 124 -2.07 7.68 -11.15
C LYS A 124 -3.14 7.68 -12.24
N LEU A 125 -3.74 6.52 -12.52
CA LEU A 125 -4.80 6.38 -13.52
C LEU A 125 -6.01 7.26 -13.16
N ILE A 126 -6.50 7.18 -11.94
CA ILE A 126 -7.63 8.00 -11.47
C ILE A 126 -7.29 9.50 -11.60
N MET A 127 -6.10 9.93 -11.19
CA MET A 127 -5.69 11.33 -11.32
C MET A 127 -5.67 11.81 -12.78
N SER A 128 -5.33 10.96 -13.72
CA SER A 128 -5.28 11.32 -15.14
C SER A 128 -6.64 11.25 -15.84
N GLU A 129 -7.54 10.36 -15.41
CA GLU A 129 -8.79 10.09 -16.11
C GLU A 129 -10.06 10.54 -15.35
N ALA A 130 -9.92 11.13 -14.16
CA ALA A 130 -11.06 11.54 -13.33
C ALA A 130 -12.08 12.45 -14.04
N ARG A 131 -11.63 13.29 -14.98
CA ARG A 131 -12.51 14.17 -15.77
C ARG A 131 -13.31 13.41 -16.82
N ASN A 132 -12.74 12.34 -17.37
CA ASN A 132 -13.37 11.52 -18.40
C ASN A 132 -14.33 10.47 -17.80
N PHE A 133 -14.06 10.03 -16.56
CA PHE A 133 -14.81 8.99 -15.86
C PHE A 133 -15.13 9.45 -14.41
N PRO A 134 -16.02 10.42 -14.24
CA PRO A 134 -16.33 10.99 -12.92
C PRO A 134 -16.92 9.96 -11.94
N GLU A 135 -17.63 8.94 -12.43
CA GLU A 135 -18.17 7.85 -11.63
C GLU A 135 -17.06 6.97 -11.02
N LEU A 136 -15.95 6.74 -11.73
CA LEU A 136 -14.79 6.02 -11.19
C LEU A 136 -14.04 6.88 -10.17
N ALA A 137 -13.96 8.18 -10.41
CA ALA A 137 -13.37 9.12 -9.46
C ALA A 137 -14.20 9.18 -8.16
N ALA A 138 -15.54 9.25 -8.26
CA ALA A 138 -16.44 9.22 -7.11
C ALA A 138 -16.32 7.91 -6.33
N PHE A 139 -16.28 6.77 -7.02
CA PHE A 139 -16.04 5.47 -6.41
C PHE A 139 -14.70 5.43 -5.66
N TYR A 140 -13.61 5.88 -6.30
CA TYR A 140 -12.29 5.91 -5.67
C TYR A 140 -12.24 6.84 -4.45
N GLN A 141 -12.91 7.98 -4.52
CA GLN A 141 -13.07 8.89 -3.38
C GLN A 141 -13.74 8.20 -2.20
N GLN A 142 -14.83 7.47 -2.45
CA GLN A 142 -15.59 6.80 -1.39
C GLN A 142 -14.88 5.59 -0.80
N GLU A 143 -14.25 4.75 -1.63
CA GLU A 143 -13.70 3.47 -1.19
C GLU A 143 -12.21 3.54 -0.82
N VAL A 144 -11.48 4.57 -1.26
CA VAL A 144 -10.04 4.67 -1.00
C VAL A 144 -9.68 5.95 -0.26
N VAL A 145 -10.04 7.12 -0.81
CA VAL A 145 -9.56 8.39 -0.25
C VAL A 145 -10.20 8.66 1.11
N ALA A 146 -11.54 8.59 1.20
CA ALA A 146 -12.24 8.89 2.44
C ALA A 146 -11.88 7.92 3.60
N PRO A 147 -11.84 6.58 3.41
CA PRO A 147 -11.37 5.68 4.46
C PRO A 147 -9.91 5.88 4.85
N GLY A 148 -9.02 6.14 3.87
CA GLY A 148 -7.61 6.44 4.14
C GLY A 148 -7.45 7.72 4.97
N HIS A 149 -8.15 8.79 4.60
CA HIS A 149 -8.17 10.04 5.38
C HIS A 149 -8.74 9.84 6.79
N ALA A 150 -9.76 8.99 6.96
CA ALA A 150 -10.32 8.69 8.27
C ALA A 150 -9.30 7.99 9.18
N LEU A 151 -8.49 7.07 8.65
CA LEU A 151 -7.40 6.43 9.41
C LEU A 151 -6.34 7.44 9.84
N ILE A 152 -5.89 8.30 8.92
CA ILE A 152 -4.89 9.34 9.20
C ILE A 152 -5.46 10.32 10.24
N ARG A 153 -6.72 10.74 10.12
CA ARG A 153 -7.39 11.61 11.09
C ARG A 153 -7.38 11.01 12.50
N ARG A 154 -7.73 9.72 12.63
CA ARG A 154 -7.68 9.02 13.93
C ARG A 154 -6.28 8.97 14.53
N MET A 155 -5.26 8.74 13.69
CA MET A 155 -3.86 8.76 14.13
C MET A 155 -3.44 10.16 14.63
N LEU A 156 -3.74 11.20 13.88
CA LEU A 156 -3.43 12.59 14.27
C LEU A 156 -4.18 12.99 15.54
N GLN A 157 -5.47 12.61 15.67
CA GLN A 157 -6.26 12.85 16.89
C GLN A 157 -5.64 12.15 18.10
N ARG A 158 -5.23 10.87 17.96
CA ARG A 158 -4.52 10.17 19.04
C ARG A 158 -3.29 10.94 19.52
N GLY A 159 -2.52 11.52 18.59
CA GLY A 159 -1.34 12.32 18.94
C GLY A 159 -1.68 13.62 19.67
N MET A 160 -2.78 14.27 19.32
CA MET A 160 -3.28 15.45 20.03
C MET A 160 -3.82 15.08 21.43
N ASP A 161 -4.61 14.02 21.53
CA ASP A 161 -5.21 13.58 22.79
C ASP A 161 -4.16 13.14 23.83
N SER A 162 -3.07 12.54 23.36
CA SER A 162 -1.92 12.15 24.19
C SER A 162 -0.99 13.33 24.55
N GLY A 163 -1.20 14.52 23.98
CA GLY A 163 -0.29 15.67 24.11
C GLY A 163 1.05 15.53 23.40
N GLU A 164 1.24 14.47 22.61
CA GLU A 164 2.44 14.27 21.80
C GLU A 164 2.50 15.25 20.63
N PHE A 165 1.35 15.49 19.98
CA PHE A 165 1.20 16.46 18.91
C PHE A 165 0.56 17.74 19.44
N ARG A 166 0.95 18.88 18.84
CA ARG A 166 0.26 20.16 19.07
C ARG A 166 -1.15 20.11 18.48
N VAL A 167 -1.98 21.07 18.82
CA VAL A 167 -3.30 21.23 18.16
C VAL A 167 -3.11 21.49 16.68
N LEU A 168 -3.78 20.72 15.84
CA LEU A 168 -3.68 20.73 14.39
C LEU A 168 -5.04 21.04 13.76
N ASP A 169 -5.02 21.70 12.62
CA ASP A 169 -6.12 21.66 11.68
C ASP A 169 -6.08 20.32 10.94
N LEU A 170 -6.92 19.39 11.35
CA LEU A 170 -6.91 18.01 10.82
C LEU A 170 -7.23 17.94 9.33
N GLU A 171 -8.05 18.87 8.82
CA GLU A 171 -8.41 18.87 7.39
C GLU A 171 -7.18 19.12 6.51
N TYR A 172 -6.30 20.01 6.93
CA TYR A 172 -5.08 20.32 6.18
C TYR A 172 -3.88 19.44 6.58
N ALA A 173 -3.80 19.02 7.82
CA ALA A 173 -2.71 18.15 8.29
C ALA A 173 -2.67 16.79 7.57
N ILE A 174 -3.82 16.25 7.17
CA ILE A 174 -3.92 15.02 6.37
C ILE A 174 -3.18 15.17 5.04
N PHE A 175 -3.31 16.31 4.37
CA PHE A 175 -2.61 16.54 3.09
C PHE A 175 -1.10 16.64 3.25
N SER A 176 -0.61 17.10 4.40
CA SER A 176 0.83 17.12 4.68
C SER A 176 1.44 15.70 4.72
N ILE A 177 0.64 14.69 5.06
CA ILE A 177 1.03 13.27 5.06
C ILE A 177 0.84 12.65 3.68
N THR A 178 -0.29 12.91 3.02
CA THR A 178 -0.64 12.25 1.76
C THR A 178 0.08 12.83 0.55
N ALA A 179 0.40 14.13 0.52
CA ALA A 179 1.05 14.77 -0.62
C ALA A 179 2.45 14.20 -0.92
N PRO A 180 3.35 13.99 0.05
CA PRO A 180 4.64 13.34 -0.22
C PRO A 180 4.50 11.92 -0.77
N MET A 181 3.50 11.17 -0.30
CA MET A 181 3.23 9.81 -0.78
C MET A 181 2.70 9.82 -2.22
N THR A 182 1.81 10.76 -2.53
CA THR A 182 1.32 10.98 -3.90
C THR A 182 2.45 11.40 -4.84
N PHE A 183 3.37 12.25 -4.38
CA PHE A 183 4.55 12.63 -5.16
C PHE A 183 5.39 11.41 -5.55
N LEU A 184 5.64 10.46 -4.63
CA LEU A 184 6.34 9.21 -4.97
C LEU A 184 5.64 8.38 -6.03
N ILE A 185 4.30 8.31 -5.98
CA ILE A 185 3.51 7.63 -7.03
C ILE A 185 3.71 8.33 -8.38
N MET A 186 3.64 9.66 -8.41
CA MET A 186 3.84 10.43 -9.64
C MET A 186 5.27 10.28 -10.18
N MET A 187 6.27 10.28 -9.31
CA MET A 187 7.66 9.99 -9.69
C MET A 187 7.78 8.61 -10.33
N LYS A 188 7.20 7.58 -9.71
CA LYS A 188 7.26 6.20 -10.21
C LYS A 188 6.58 6.01 -11.56
N HIS A 189 5.39 6.59 -11.77
CA HIS A 189 4.52 6.27 -12.92
C HIS A 189 4.51 7.33 -14.02
N SER A 190 5.05 8.52 -13.79
CA SER A 190 4.95 9.63 -14.74
C SER A 190 6.22 10.46 -14.84
N MET A 191 6.68 11.04 -13.72
CA MET A 191 7.76 12.02 -13.71
C MET A 191 9.15 11.39 -13.79
N GLY A 192 9.31 10.11 -13.48
CA GLY A 192 10.62 9.43 -13.50
C GLY A 192 11.32 9.51 -14.85
N ALA A 193 10.56 9.53 -15.95
CA ALA A 193 11.09 9.72 -17.30
C ALA A 193 11.64 11.15 -17.56
N CYS A 194 11.24 12.13 -16.75
CA CYS A 194 11.66 13.53 -16.86
C CYS A 194 12.88 13.87 -16.00
N VAL A 195 13.30 12.92 -15.15
CA VAL A 195 14.43 13.13 -14.23
C VAL A 195 15.73 12.75 -14.95
N PRO A 196 16.81 13.57 -14.83
CA PRO A 196 18.10 13.21 -15.42
C PRO A 196 18.59 11.85 -14.92
N GLN A 197 19.22 11.08 -15.81
CA GLN A 197 19.85 9.81 -15.44
C GLN A 197 20.85 10.05 -14.29
N GLY A 198 20.71 9.28 -13.22
CA GLY A 198 21.58 9.40 -12.04
C GLY A 198 21.04 10.25 -10.89
N TYR A 199 19.78 10.72 -10.96
CA TYR A 199 19.12 11.32 -9.79
C TYR A 199 18.41 10.21 -8.98
N PRO A 200 19.03 9.68 -7.95
CA PRO A 200 18.49 8.56 -7.21
C PRO A 200 17.49 9.06 -6.17
N LEU A 201 16.20 9.07 -6.48
CA LEU A 201 15.18 9.18 -5.47
C LEU A 201 14.95 7.79 -4.86
N ASP A 202 15.59 7.51 -3.72
CA ASP A 202 15.29 6.36 -2.89
C ASP A 202 13.97 6.62 -2.14
N PRO A 203 12.90 5.85 -2.42
CA PRO A 203 11.60 6.12 -1.83
C PRO A 203 11.57 5.94 -0.31
N GLU A 204 12.27 4.96 0.24
CA GLU A 204 12.28 4.71 1.68
C GLU A 204 13.00 5.82 2.43
N ARG A 205 14.16 6.25 1.92
CA ARG A 205 14.91 7.39 2.46
C ARG A 205 14.09 8.69 2.35
N TYR A 206 13.37 8.87 1.24
CA TYR A 206 12.48 10.03 1.08
C TYR A 206 11.37 10.00 2.12
N ILE A 207 10.69 8.87 2.32
CA ILE A 207 9.63 8.71 3.32
C ILE A 207 10.14 9.01 4.72
N GLN A 208 11.30 8.47 5.10
CA GLN A 208 11.94 8.75 6.38
C GLN A 208 12.21 10.25 6.58
N SER A 209 12.75 10.91 5.55
CA SER A 209 13.00 12.35 5.57
C SER A 209 11.69 13.13 5.73
N GLN A 210 10.63 12.79 4.99
CA GLN A 210 9.34 13.47 5.08
C GLN A 210 8.68 13.24 6.45
N ALA A 211 8.72 12.01 6.97
CA ALA A 211 8.21 11.71 8.30
C ALA A 211 8.92 12.53 9.38
N ASN A 212 10.25 12.67 9.31
CA ASN A 212 11.01 13.50 10.24
C ASN A 212 10.62 14.98 10.12
N ASN A 213 10.54 15.52 8.91
CA ASN A 213 10.12 16.92 8.70
C ASN A 213 8.71 17.18 9.25
N LEU A 214 7.77 16.26 9.02
CA LEU A 214 6.42 16.33 9.55
C LEU A 214 6.44 16.33 11.08
N LEU A 215 7.14 15.40 11.71
CA LEU A 215 7.20 15.28 13.17
C LEU A 215 7.81 16.49 13.84
N HIS A 216 8.82 17.12 13.27
CA HIS A 216 9.35 18.40 13.78
C HIS A 216 8.30 19.53 13.77
N GLY A 217 7.36 19.50 12.80
CA GLY A 217 6.26 20.45 12.74
C GLY A 217 5.03 20.07 13.57
N LEU A 218 4.84 18.78 13.88
CA LEU A 218 3.66 18.26 14.57
C LEU A 218 3.85 18.15 16.08
N CYS A 219 5.03 17.72 16.53
CA CYS A 219 5.29 17.45 17.94
C CYS A 219 5.29 18.71 18.80
N THR A 220 4.85 18.58 20.03
CA THR A 220 5.12 19.57 21.08
C THR A 220 6.63 19.58 21.38
N ARG A 221 7.12 20.64 22.04
CA ARG A 221 8.53 20.69 22.47
C ARG A 221 8.91 19.50 23.36
N GLU A 222 8.00 19.05 24.20
CA GLU A 222 8.21 17.88 25.07
C GLU A 222 8.15 16.57 24.25
N GLY A 223 7.20 16.43 23.34
CA GLY A 223 7.11 15.29 22.43
C GLY A 223 8.34 15.14 21.53
N ALA A 224 8.87 16.24 21.01
CA ALA A 224 10.08 16.24 20.21
C ALA A 224 11.30 15.74 21.02
N ARG A 225 11.49 16.19 22.26
CA ARG A 225 12.58 15.72 23.16
C ARG A 225 12.50 14.23 23.45
N LYS A 226 11.30 13.68 23.67
CA LYS A 226 11.10 12.24 23.89
C LYS A 226 11.46 11.42 22.64
N ALA A 227 11.13 11.90 21.44
CA ALA A 227 11.47 11.25 20.17
C ALA A 227 13.00 11.26 19.93
N GLU A 228 13.66 12.40 20.15
CA GLU A 228 15.12 12.52 20.00
C GLU A 228 15.91 11.62 20.96
N GLN A 229 15.45 11.48 22.22
CA GLN A 229 16.09 10.60 23.20
C GLN A 229 16.01 9.12 22.81
N LYS A 230 14.97 8.71 22.11
CA LYS A 230 14.78 7.33 21.65
C LYS A 230 15.67 7.00 20.44
N ASP A 231 15.86 7.98 19.55
CA ASP A 231 16.66 7.84 18.33
C ASP A 231 18.16 8.11 18.55
N ALA A 232 18.56 8.55 19.77
CA ALA A 232 19.96 8.75 20.10
C ALA A 232 20.73 7.41 20.02
N PRO A 233 21.85 7.33 19.27
CA PRO A 233 22.62 6.12 19.21
C PRO A 233 23.08 5.70 20.61
N LYS A 234 22.81 4.47 21.01
CA LYS A 234 23.32 3.92 22.27
C LYS A 234 24.83 4.10 22.27
N ALA A 235 25.34 4.88 23.24
CA ALA A 235 26.76 5.08 23.40
C ALA A 235 27.48 3.73 23.41
N PRO A 236 28.59 3.59 22.65
CA PRO A 236 29.36 2.35 22.67
C PRO A 236 29.77 2.04 24.10
N ALA A 237 29.53 0.81 24.54
CA ALA A 237 29.92 0.34 25.88
C ALA A 237 31.38 0.69 26.12
N ALA A 238 31.67 1.46 27.15
CA ALA A 238 33.02 1.86 27.47
C ALA A 238 33.88 0.61 27.69
N THR A 239 34.77 0.37 26.79
CA THR A 239 35.78 -0.69 26.87
C THR A 239 36.67 -0.34 28.09
N ARG A 240 36.49 -1.04 29.17
CA ARG A 240 37.33 -0.92 30.37
C ARG A 240 38.74 -1.35 29.93
N THR A 241 39.59 -0.36 29.66
CA THR A 241 41.06 -0.60 29.47
C THR A 241 41.61 -1.04 30.81
N VAL A 242 41.92 -2.32 30.94
CA VAL A 242 42.67 -2.87 32.05
C VAL A 242 44.12 -2.43 31.90
N LEU A 243 44.58 -1.51 32.72
CA LEU A 243 45.99 -1.13 32.85
C LEU A 243 46.79 -2.32 33.38
N PRO A 244 47.92 -2.67 32.74
CA PRO A 244 48.77 -3.73 33.27
C PRO A 244 49.42 -3.31 34.61
N ALA A 245 49.38 -4.22 35.58
CA ALA A 245 50.00 -4.03 36.89
C ALA A 245 51.52 -3.87 36.73
N LYS A 246 52.09 -2.76 37.26
CA LYS A 246 53.55 -2.57 37.36
C LYS A 246 54.12 -3.61 38.32
N GLY A 247 54.97 -4.49 37.76
CA GLY A 247 55.82 -5.41 38.54
C GLY A 247 56.80 -4.61 39.39
N LYS A 248 56.88 -5.01 40.67
CA LYS A 248 57.95 -4.59 41.57
C LYS A 248 59.20 -5.42 41.29
N GLN A 249 60.29 -4.76 41.07
CA GLN A 249 61.65 -5.23 41.42
C GLN A 249 62.02 -4.55 42.71
#